data_f21601ae84d5b856368b4fbe8cbf889c
#
_entry.id   f21601ae84d5b856368b4fbe8cbf889c
#
_cell.length_a   1.000
_cell.length_b   1.000
_cell.length_c   1.000
_cell.angle_alpha   90.00
_cell.angle_beta   90.00
_cell.angle_gamma   90.00
#
_symmetry.space_group_name_H-M   'P 1'
#
loop_
_entity.id
_entity.type
_entity.pdbx_description
1 polymer ?
#
loop_
_entity_poly.entity_id
_entity_poly.type
_entity_poly.pdbx_seq_one_letter_code
_entity_poly.pdbx_strand_id
1 'polypeptide(L)'
;MVAYNLCCDCLFTLHEIIPKTLYFNQSTKMIQTTLSLVESMSVEDLLELPEMDTRLTQCMNFYCTASVVACFVKPEMIPIIACKMVQLTIENGICHRSITGFVNLAVVLCWNKDIENAMRVGKAAMSCLSQRYKKSELLNHTYLSYYGHVAFHFESFQLCCKKLQQGLDVLMLHGDDLMAGFYM
;
A
#
# COMPACT_ATOMS: atom_id res chain seq x y z
N MET A 1 13.58 -0.13 -15.16
CA MET A 1 13.48 -1.62 -15.37
C MET A 1 14.44 -2.39 -14.44
N VAL A 2 15.73 -2.03 -14.36
CA VAL A 2 16.72 -2.74 -13.52
C VAL A 2 16.30 -2.84 -12.05
N ALA A 3 15.91 -1.71 -11.42
CA ALA A 3 15.52 -1.68 -10.02
C ALA A 3 14.28 -2.58 -9.72
N TYR A 4 13.30 -2.60 -10.61
CA TYR A 4 12.13 -3.48 -10.46
C TYR A 4 12.54 -4.97 -10.50
N ASN A 5 13.37 -5.35 -11.47
CA ASN A 5 13.84 -6.72 -11.58
C ASN A 5 14.66 -7.14 -10.35
N LEU A 6 15.48 -6.23 -9.81
CA LEU A 6 16.25 -6.48 -8.58
C LEU A 6 15.32 -6.75 -7.40
N CYS A 7 14.22 -5.98 -7.24
CA CYS A 7 13.22 -6.28 -6.21
C CYS A 7 12.59 -7.67 -6.39
N CYS A 8 12.27 -8.05 -7.64
CA CYS A 8 11.75 -9.39 -7.94
C CYS A 8 12.75 -10.49 -7.58
N ASP A 9 14.03 -10.29 -7.88
CA ASP A 9 15.08 -11.26 -7.58
C ASP A 9 15.31 -11.37 -6.05
N CYS A 10 15.29 -10.26 -5.32
CA CYS A 10 15.35 -10.28 -3.86
C CYS A 10 14.14 -11.01 -3.24
N LEU A 11 12.93 -10.76 -3.74
CA LEU A 11 11.73 -11.47 -3.30
C LEU A 11 11.83 -12.97 -3.59
N PHE A 12 12.34 -13.34 -4.76
CA PHE A 12 12.56 -14.74 -5.12
C PHE A 12 13.51 -15.44 -4.13
N THR A 13 14.59 -14.77 -3.71
CA THR A 13 15.53 -15.33 -2.70
C THR A 13 14.87 -15.50 -1.32
N LEU A 14 13.81 -14.74 -1.04
CA LEU A 14 13.00 -14.83 0.18
C LEU A 14 11.78 -15.77 0.02
N HIS A 15 11.75 -16.56 -1.06
CA HIS A 15 10.67 -17.49 -1.40
C HIS A 15 9.32 -16.83 -1.70
N GLU A 16 9.35 -15.56 -2.14
CA GLU A 16 8.19 -14.84 -2.64
C GLU A 16 8.31 -14.58 -4.14
N ILE A 17 7.18 -14.62 -4.85
CA ILE A 17 7.19 -14.47 -6.31
C ILE A 17 6.25 -13.34 -6.74
N ILE A 18 6.82 -12.36 -7.45
CA ILE A 18 6.03 -11.44 -8.29
C ILE A 18 6.16 -11.89 -9.74
N PRO A 19 5.07 -12.05 -10.49
CA PRO A 19 5.16 -12.35 -11.91
C PRO A 19 5.86 -11.20 -12.64
N LYS A 20 6.79 -11.52 -13.53
CA LYS A 20 7.53 -10.51 -14.32
C LYS A 20 6.67 -9.89 -15.44
N THR A 21 5.60 -10.57 -15.82
CA THR A 21 4.62 -10.15 -16.83
C THR A 21 3.22 -10.55 -16.40
N LEU A 22 2.22 -9.74 -16.76
CA LEU A 22 0.82 -10.04 -16.50
C LEU A 22 0.18 -10.76 -17.69
N TYR A 23 -0.62 -11.78 -17.39
CA TYR A 23 -1.59 -12.33 -18.34
C TYR A 23 -2.91 -11.61 -18.20
N PHE A 24 -3.64 -11.48 -19.30
CA PHE A 24 -4.96 -10.87 -19.38
C PHE A 24 -5.89 -11.51 -18.32
N ASN A 25 -6.58 -10.69 -17.51
CA ASN A 25 -7.47 -11.07 -16.39
C ASN A 25 -6.80 -11.56 -15.08
N GLN A 26 -5.49 -11.65 -14.98
CA GLN A 26 -4.84 -12.11 -13.74
C GLN A 26 -5.04 -11.10 -12.60
N SER A 27 -4.89 -9.80 -12.89
CA SER A 27 -5.08 -8.73 -11.90
C SER A 27 -6.52 -8.66 -11.39
N THR A 28 -7.52 -8.76 -12.29
CA THR A 28 -8.94 -8.71 -11.90
C THR A 28 -9.32 -9.83 -10.95
N LYS A 29 -8.91 -11.06 -11.28
CA LYS A 29 -9.16 -12.23 -10.41
C LYS A 29 -8.49 -12.05 -9.04
N MET A 30 -7.26 -11.54 -9.02
CA MET A 30 -6.52 -11.37 -7.80
C MET A 30 -7.13 -10.27 -6.91
N ILE A 31 -7.59 -9.15 -7.50
CA ILE A 31 -8.32 -8.10 -6.79
C ILE A 31 -9.59 -8.68 -6.17
N GLN A 32 -10.41 -9.41 -6.93
CA GLN A 32 -11.65 -10.02 -6.42
C GLN A 32 -11.39 -10.97 -5.26
N THR A 33 -10.41 -11.87 -5.40
CA THR A 33 -10.03 -12.78 -4.31
C THR A 33 -9.58 -12.02 -3.06
N THR A 34 -8.76 -10.97 -3.24
CA THR A 34 -8.26 -10.17 -2.12
C THR A 34 -9.39 -9.38 -1.44
N LEU A 35 -10.32 -8.82 -2.24
CA LEU A 35 -11.51 -8.14 -1.70
C LEU A 35 -12.35 -9.07 -0.84
N SER A 36 -12.62 -10.30 -1.29
CA SER A 36 -13.40 -11.27 -0.50
C SER A 36 -12.75 -11.60 0.85
N LEU A 37 -11.41 -11.58 0.92
CA LEU A 37 -10.68 -11.74 2.19
C LEU A 37 -10.85 -10.51 3.10
N VAL A 38 -10.78 -9.31 2.53
CA VAL A 38 -10.89 -8.05 3.29
C VAL A 38 -12.33 -7.73 3.69
N GLU A 39 -13.34 -8.19 2.93
CA GLU A 39 -14.76 -7.96 3.24
C GLU A 39 -15.18 -8.55 4.58
N SER A 40 -14.59 -9.65 4.98
CA SER A 40 -14.87 -10.33 6.25
C SER A 40 -14.11 -9.74 7.46
N MET A 41 -13.20 -8.75 7.25
CA MET A 41 -12.35 -8.20 8.28
C MET A 41 -12.84 -6.82 8.74
N SER A 42 -12.94 -6.65 10.04
CA SER A 42 -13.13 -5.35 10.70
C SER A 42 -11.78 -4.63 10.91
N VAL A 43 -11.83 -3.38 11.36
CA VAL A 43 -10.62 -2.64 11.79
C VAL A 43 -10.00 -3.31 13.01
N GLU A 44 -10.83 -3.80 13.91
CA GLU A 44 -10.44 -4.51 15.13
C GLU A 44 -9.66 -5.78 14.80
N ASP A 45 -10.14 -6.58 13.83
CA ASP A 45 -9.43 -7.77 13.36
C ASP A 45 -8.04 -7.43 12.82
N LEU A 46 -7.89 -6.34 12.08
CA LEU A 46 -6.58 -5.87 11.60
C LEU A 46 -5.65 -5.45 12.74
N LEU A 47 -6.20 -4.81 13.79
CA LEU A 47 -5.44 -4.38 14.95
C LEU A 47 -4.97 -5.56 15.81
N GLU A 48 -5.72 -6.65 15.83
CA GLU A 48 -5.43 -7.86 16.60
C GLU A 48 -4.51 -8.84 15.87
N LEU A 49 -4.21 -8.62 14.59
CA LEU A 49 -3.26 -9.47 13.86
C LEU A 49 -1.91 -9.54 14.59
N PRO A 50 -1.29 -10.74 14.68
CA PRO A 50 0.04 -10.87 15.26
C PRO A 50 1.08 -10.05 14.47
N GLU A 51 2.22 -9.76 15.11
CA GLU A 51 3.35 -9.17 14.37
C GLU A 51 3.89 -10.16 13.35
N MET A 52 4.13 -9.66 12.13
CA MET A 52 4.71 -10.43 11.04
C MET A 52 6.16 -10.82 11.35
N ASP A 53 6.57 -12.02 10.97
CA ASP A 53 7.96 -12.47 11.15
C ASP A 53 8.96 -11.60 10.36
N THR A 54 10.24 -11.68 10.76
CA THR A 54 11.31 -10.84 10.20
C THR A 54 11.52 -11.08 8.70
N ARG A 55 11.43 -12.33 8.21
CA ARG A 55 11.62 -12.66 6.79
C ARG A 55 10.51 -12.03 5.95
N LEU A 56 9.27 -12.21 6.35
CA LEU A 56 8.12 -11.63 5.64
C LEU A 56 8.07 -10.11 5.75
N THR A 57 8.49 -9.54 6.88
CA THR A 57 8.67 -8.08 7.01
C THR A 57 9.68 -7.55 5.99
N GLN A 58 10.78 -8.28 5.72
CA GLN A 58 11.72 -7.92 4.65
C GLN A 58 11.09 -8.06 3.26
N CYS A 59 10.29 -9.11 3.01
CA CYS A 59 9.52 -9.22 1.77
C CYS A 59 8.60 -7.99 1.59
N MET A 60 7.92 -7.55 2.64
CA MET A 60 7.06 -6.36 2.59
C MET A 60 7.85 -5.08 2.26
N ASN A 61 9.09 -4.94 2.73
CA ASN A 61 9.96 -3.82 2.33
C ASN A 61 10.26 -3.85 0.82
N PHE A 62 10.60 -5.02 0.26
CA PHE A 62 10.82 -5.15 -1.19
C PHE A 62 9.56 -4.94 -2.01
N TYR A 63 8.39 -5.39 -1.53
CA TYR A 63 7.11 -5.11 -2.17
C TYR A 63 6.80 -3.60 -2.19
N CYS A 64 7.05 -2.88 -1.09
CA CYS A 64 6.89 -1.41 -1.06
C CYS A 64 7.81 -0.73 -2.09
N THR A 65 9.09 -1.09 -2.12
CA THR A 65 10.05 -0.55 -3.09
C THR A 65 9.63 -0.88 -4.52
N ALA A 66 9.22 -2.14 -4.78
CA ALA A 66 8.73 -2.57 -6.07
C ALA A 66 7.49 -1.79 -6.51
N SER A 67 6.57 -1.45 -5.59
CA SER A 67 5.36 -0.67 -5.91
C SER A 67 5.72 0.75 -6.35
N VAL A 68 6.65 1.41 -5.65
CA VAL A 68 7.13 2.76 -6.04
C VAL A 68 7.79 2.72 -7.42
N VAL A 69 8.69 1.79 -7.65
CA VAL A 69 9.36 1.64 -8.96
C VAL A 69 8.36 1.29 -10.05
N ALA A 70 7.39 0.42 -9.76
CA ALA A 70 6.35 0.02 -10.71
C ALA A 70 5.50 1.21 -11.18
N CYS A 71 5.23 2.21 -10.33
CA CYS A 71 4.50 3.41 -10.76
C CYS A 71 5.11 4.08 -12.01
N PHE A 72 6.44 3.97 -12.20
CA PHE A 72 7.13 4.61 -13.32
C PHE A 72 7.42 3.68 -14.49
N VAL A 73 7.64 2.38 -14.22
CA VAL A 73 8.16 1.48 -15.26
C VAL A 73 7.23 0.33 -15.63
N LYS A 74 6.29 -0.02 -14.75
CA LYS A 74 5.34 -1.13 -14.92
C LYS A 74 4.05 -0.91 -14.09
N PRO A 75 3.28 0.16 -14.32
CA PRO A 75 2.10 0.48 -13.51
C PRO A 75 1.06 -0.65 -13.48
N GLU A 76 1.02 -1.48 -14.51
CA GLU A 76 0.16 -2.66 -14.57
C GLU A 76 0.46 -3.71 -13.48
N MET A 77 1.63 -3.64 -12.82
CA MET A 77 1.99 -4.55 -11.74
C MET A 77 1.50 -4.10 -10.36
N ILE A 78 1.09 -2.84 -10.22
CA ILE A 78 0.64 -2.27 -8.93
C ILE A 78 -0.52 -3.08 -8.33
N PRO A 79 -1.55 -3.50 -9.08
CA PRO A 79 -2.63 -4.31 -8.53
C PRO A 79 -2.14 -5.63 -7.92
N ILE A 80 -1.19 -6.29 -8.59
CA ILE A 80 -0.64 -7.57 -8.10
C ILE A 80 0.15 -7.36 -6.82
N ILE A 81 1.01 -6.35 -6.80
CA ILE A 81 1.84 -6.03 -5.62
C ILE A 81 0.93 -5.70 -4.44
N ALA A 82 -0.06 -4.83 -4.62
CA ALA A 82 -1.00 -4.45 -3.58
C ALA A 82 -1.75 -5.66 -3.01
N CYS A 83 -2.31 -6.51 -3.88
CA CYS A 83 -3.01 -7.72 -3.48
C CYS A 83 -2.10 -8.69 -2.71
N LYS A 84 -0.86 -8.89 -3.18
CA LYS A 84 0.12 -9.76 -2.49
C LYS A 84 0.43 -9.24 -1.09
N MET A 85 0.68 -7.95 -0.93
CA MET A 85 0.95 -7.35 0.37
C MET A 85 -0.23 -7.54 1.33
N VAL A 86 -1.46 -7.36 0.86
CA VAL A 86 -2.67 -7.55 1.67
C VAL A 86 -2.86 -9.01 2.05
N GLN A 87 -2.73 -9.96 1.11
CA GLN A 87 -2.84 -11.39 1.36
C GLN A 87 -1.80 -11.87 2.38
N LEU A 88 -0.53 -11.49 2.21
CA LEU A 88 0.53 -11.82 3.16
C LEU A 88 0.23 -11.29 4.56
N THR A 89 -0.33 -10.08 4.66
CA THR A 89 -0.72 -9.50 5.95
C THR A 89 -1.82 -10.32 6.62
N ILE A 90 -2.86 -10.68 5.89
CA ILE A 90 -4.00 -11.44 6.45
C ILE A 90 -3.55 -12.84 6.89
N GLU A 91 -2.70 -13.49 6.10
CA GLU A 91 -2.26 -14.86 6.33
C GLU A 91 -1.17 -14.99 7.40
N ASN A 92 -0.30 -14.00 7.54
CA ASN A 92 0.94 -14.14 8.32
C ASN A 92 1.15 -13.05 9.38
N GLY A 93 0.18 -12.17 9.58
CA GLY A 93 0.28 -11.08 10.54
C GLY A 93 0.67 -9.75 9.89
N ILE A 94 0.71 -8.71 10.71
CA ILE A 94 0.83 -7.33 10.28
C ILE A 94 2.20 -6.74 10.62
N CYS A 95 2.74 -5.92 9.72
CA CYS A 95 3.88 -5.04 9.98
C CYS A 95 3.55 -3.60 9.53
N HIS A 96 4.40 -2.65 9.85
CA HIS A 96 4.19 -1.25 9.46
C HIS A 96 4.01 -1.06 7.94
N ARG A 97 4.66 -1.89 7.10
CA ARG A 97 4.52 -1.87 5.63
C ARG A 97 3.19 -2.42 5.13
N SER A 98 2.50 -3.21 5.93
CA SER A 98 1.16 -3.75 5.60
C SER A 98 0.17 -2.63 5.26
N ILE A 99 0.24 -1.52 5.98
CA ILE A 99 -0.65 -0.37 5.77
C ILE A 99 -0.52 0.18 4.33
N THR A 100 0.71 0.26 3.82
CA THR A 100 0.95 0.65 2.42
C THR A 100 0.27 -0.31 1.43
N GLY A 101 0.26 -1.61 1.71
CA GLY A 101 -0.43 -2.60 0.89
C GLY A 101 -1.94 -2.34 0.79
N PHE A 102 -2.60 -2.10 1.94
CA PHE A 102 -4.02 -1.77 1.97
C PHE A 102 -4.34 -0.44 1.27
N VAL A 103 -3.51 0.60 1.47
CA VAL A 103 -3.70 1.88 0.79
C VAL A 103 -3.50 1.74 -0.72
N ASN A 104 -2.49 1.00 -1.18
CA ASN A 104 -2.28 0.72 -2.61
C ASN A 104 -3.45 -0.07 -3.20
N LEU A 105 -4.03 -1.03 -2.46
CA LEU A 105 -5.26 -1.71 -2.88
C LEU A 105 -6.41 -0.71 -3.03
N ALA A 106 -6.60 0.22 -2.08
CA ALA A 106 -7.62 1.25 -2.17
C ALA A 106 -7.41 2.16 -3.41
N VAL A 107 -6.17 2.53 -3.75
CA VAL A 107 -5.83 3.25 -4.99
C VAL A 107 -6.25 2.45 -6.23
N VAL A 108 -5.94 1.16 -6.27
CA VAL A 108 -6.32 0.27 -7.38
C VAL A 108 -7.85 0.18 -7.53
N LEU A 109 -8.57 0.14 -6.41
CA LEU A 109 -10.04 0.13 -6.42
C LEU A 109 -10.60 1.45 -6.97
N CYS A 110 -10.01 2.60 -6.63
CA CYS A 110 -10.38 3.89 -7.24
C CYS A 110 -10.17 3.87 -8.77
N TRP A 111 -9.07 3.31 -9.27
CA TRP A 111 -8.83 3.17 -10.72
C TRP A 111 -9.89 2.30 -11.40
N ASN A 112 -10.39 1.29 -10.70
CA ASN A 112 -11.47 0.42 -11.16
C ASN A 112 -12.89 1.01 -10.92
N LYS A 113 -12.98 2.26 -10.41
CA LYS A 113 -14.23 2.96 -10.08
C LYS A 113 -15.04 2.31 -8.94
N ASP A 114 -14.42 1.46 -8.15
CA ASP A 114 -15.00 0.85 -6.96
C ASP A 114 -14.70 1.72 -5.73
N ILE A 115 -15.34 2.90 -5.69
CA ILE A 115 -15.07 3.93 -4.68
C ILE A 115 -15.53 3.50 -3.29
N GLU A 116 -16.59 2.72 -3.19
CA GLU A 116 -17.12 2.24 -1.91
C GLU A 116 -16.12 1.33 -1.20
N ASN A 117 -15.61 0.32 -1.88
CA ASN A 117 -14.58 -0.56 -1.33
C ASN A 117 -13.25 0.17 -1.12
N ALA A 118 -12.87 1.09 -2.00
CA ALA A 118 -11.69 1.93 -1.84
C ALA A 118 -11.75 2.75 -0.53
N MET A 119 -12.90 3.38 -0.26
CA MET A 119 -13.15 4.13 0.96
C MET A 119 -13.04 3.23 2.20
N ARG A 120 -13.71 2.08 2.18
CA ARG A 120 -13.72 1.12 3.29
C ARG A 120 -12.30 0.62 3.62
N VAL A 121 -11.60 0.11 2.63
CA VAL A 121 -10.23 -0.42 2.77
C VAL A 121 -9.25 0.69 3.20
N GLY A 122 -9.32 1.85 2.57
CA GLY A 122 -8.46 2.98 2.87
C GLY A 122 -8.66 3.54 4.27
N LYS A 123 -9.92 3.70 4.73
CA LYS A 123 -10.22 4.15 6.11
C LYS A 123 -9.74 3.14 7.15
N ALA A 124 -9.92 1.84 6.91
CA ALA A 124 -9.42 0.80 7.80
C ALA A 124 -7.88 0.86 7.93
N ALA A 125 -7.17 1.00 6.80
CA ALA A 125 -5.72 1.16 6.79
C ALA A 125 -5.26 2.39 7.58
N MET A 126 -5.90 3.54 7.38
CA MET A 126 -5.54 4.79 8.08
C MET A 126 -5.86 4.73 9.57
N SER A 127 -6.94 4.06 9.96
CA SER A 127 -7.28 3.80 11.36
C SER A 127 -6.20 2.94 12.03
N CYS A 128 -5.79 1.84 11.39
CA CYS A 128 -4.71 0.99 11.87
C CYS A 128 -3.38 1.74 12.00
N LEU A 129 -3.02 2.57 11.00
CA LEU A 129 -1.82 3.41 11.05
C LEU A 129 -1.84 4.34 12.28
N SER A 130 -2.97 5.01 12.52
CA SER A 130 -3.10 5.98 13.61
C SER A 130 -3.07 5.34 14.99
N GLN A 131 -3.48 4.08 15.13
CA GLN A 131 -3.55 3.39 16.41
C GLN A 131 -2.29 2.58 16.72
N ARG A 132 -1.77 1.82 15.74
CA ARG A 132 -0.69 0.86 15.96
C ARG A 132 0.69 1.39 15.54
N TYR A 133 0.76 2.27 14.52
CA TYR A 133 2.01 2.71 13.90
C TYR A 133 2.19 4.24 13.86
N LYS A 134 1.76 4.95 14.89
CA LYS A 134 1.76 6.43 14.98
C LYS A 134 3.10 7.12 14.67
N LYS A 135 4.23 6.44 14.91
CA LYS A 135 5.58 6.98 14.72
C LYS A 135 6.29 6.41 13.49
N SER A 136 5.56 5.79 12.57
CA SER A 136 6.16 5.17 11.39
C SER A 136 6.64 6.24 10.40
N GLU A 137 7.88 6.12 9.92
CA GLU A 137 8.44 6.91 8.81
C GLU A 137 7.65 6.77 7.51
N LEU A 138 6.80 5.73 7.41
CA LEU A 138 5.92 5.49 6.27
C LEU A 138 4.66 6.35 6.24
N LEU A 139 4.38 7.10 7.31
CA LEU A 139 3.26 8.03 7.36
C LEU A 139 3.17 8.85 6.07
N ASN A 140 4.30 9.29 5.56
CA ASN A 140 4.41 10.20 4.44
C ASN A 140 3.96 9.56 3.12
N HIS A 141 4.54 8.43 2.74
CA HIS A 141 4.15 7.72 1.51
C HIS A 141 2.68 7.27 1.57
N THR A 142 2.24 6.78 2.73
CA THR A 142 0.86 6.37 2.96
C THR A 142 -0.11 7.55 2.88
N TYR A 143 0.26 8.72 3.43
CA TYR A 143 -0.54 9.94 3.32
C TYR A 143 -0.65 10.42 1.87
N LEU A 144 0.46 10.45 1.11
CA LEU A 144 0.43 10.81 -0.30
C LEU A 144 -0.52 9.91 -1.08
N SER A 145 -0.37 8.60 -0.93
CA SER A 145 -1.21 7.64 -1.65
C SER A 145 -2.68 7.73 -1.22
N TYR A 146 -2.96 7.85 0.08
CA TYR A 146 -4.34 7.90 0.57
C TYR A 146 -5.02 9.24 0.27
N TYR A 147 -4.45 10.37 0.67
CA TYR A 147 -5.08 11.68 0.49
C TYR A 147 -4.97 12.21 -0.94
N GLY A 148 -3.93 11.81 -1.69
CA GLY A 148 -3.76 12.19 -3.09
C GLY A 148 -4.56 11.36 -4.08
N HIS A 149 -4.93 10.11 -3.75
CA HIS A 149 -5.57 9.21 -4.72
C HIS A 149 -6.88 8.58 -4.25
N VAL A 150 -7.18 8.55 -2.95
CA VAL A 150 -8.35 7.85 -2.42
C VAL A 150 -9.32 8.81 -1.73
N ALA A 151 -8.84 9.54 -0.73
CA ALA A 151 -9.69 10.32 0.17
C ALA A 151 -10.45 11.44 -0.55
N PHE A 152 -9.89 12.05 -1.61
CA PHE A 152 -10.56 13.14 -2.34
C PHE A 152 -11.87 12.72 -3.03
N HIS A 153 -12.15 11.43 -3.14
CA HIS A 153 -13.42 10.94 -3.68
C HIS A 153 -14.58 11.08 -2.69
N PHE A 154 -14.30 11.26 -1.39
CA PHE A 154 -15.32 11.31 -0.33
C PHE A 154 -15.03 12.28 0.81
N GLU A 155 -13.85 12.87 0.87
CA GLU A 155 -13.46 13.91 1.82
C GLU A 155 -13.40 15.28 1.14
N SER A 156 -13.42 16.36 1.93
CA SER A 156 -13.27 17.70 1.36
C SER A 156 -11.86 17.92 0.81
N PHE A 157 -11.76 18.63 -0.31
CA PHE A 157 -10.47 18.98 -0.91
C PHE A 157 -9.55 19.73 0.07
N GLN A 158 -10.12 20.64 0.90
CA GLN A 158 -9.34 21.37 1.91
C GLN A 158 -8.71 20.42 2.94
N LEU A 159 -9.47 19.39 3.38
CA LEU A 159 -8.92 18.39 4.31
C LEU A 159 -7.78 17.61 3.66
N CYS A 160 -7.96 17.16 2.42
CA CYS A 160 -6.92 16.43 1.69
C CYS A 160 -5.64 17.28 1.54
N CYS A 161 -5.76 18.53 1.09
CA CYS A 161 -4.63 19.45 0.97
C CYS A 161 -3.92 19.68 2.32
N LYS A 162 -4.68 19.89 3.41
CA LYS A 162 -4.10 20.05 4.75
C LYS A 162 -3.32 18.81 5.19
N LYS A 163 -3.84 17.61 4.91
CA LYS A 163 -3.17 16.34 5.25
C LYS A 163 -1.93 16.09 4.41
N LEU A 164 -1.97 16.42 3.13
CA LEU A 164 -0.81 16.36 2.24
C LEU A 164 0.29 17.34 2.69
N GLN A 165 -0.08 18.57 3.05
CA GLN A 165 0.88 19.53 3.62
C GLN A 165 1.54 19.02 4.90
N GLN A 166 0.77 18.41 5.82
CA GLN A 166 1.32 17.79 7.02
C GLN A 166 2.32 16.66 6.70
N GLY A 167 2.03 15.85 5.68
CA GLY A 167 2.96 14.82 5.21
C GLY A 167 4.25 15.43 4.63
N LEU A 168 4.13 16.49 3.83
CA LEU A 168 5.27 17.21 3.26
C LEU A 168 6.16 17.81 4.37
N ASP A 169 5.57 18.48 5.35
CA ASP A 169 6.30 19.09 6.46
C ASP A 169 7.17 18.05 7.21
N VAL A 170 6.62 16.84 7.43
CA VAL A 170 7.36 15.74 8.07
C VAL A 170 8.50 15.25 7.18
N LEU A 171 8.29 15.10 5.87
CA LEU A 171 9.34 14.70 4.91
C LEU A 171 10.50 15.68 4.89
N MET A 172 10.20 16.96 4.82
CA MET A 172 11.22 18.03 4.83
C MET A 172 12.06 18.02 6.11
N LEU A 173 11.44 17.72 7.26
CA LEU A 173 12.15 17.59 8.53
C LEU A 173 13.11 16.39 8.58
N HIS A 174 12.80 15.31 7.84
CA HIS A 174 13.65 14.10 7.79
C HIS A 174 14.63 14.07 6.62
N GLY A 175 14.63 15.10 5.77
CA GLY A 175 15.54 15.20 4.61
C GLY A 175 15.27 14.20 3.49
N ASP A 176 14.03 13.73 3.36
CA ASP A 176 13.61 12.85 2.26
C ASP A 176 13.16 13.68 1.05
N ASP A 177 14.13 14.31 0.39
CA ASP A 177 13.90 15.20 -0.75
C ASP A 177 13.24 14.48 -1.94
N LEU A 178 13.52 13.18 -2.12
CA LEU A 178 12.92 12.41 -3.19
C LEU A 178 11.40 12.27 -3.00
N MET A 179 10.97 11.90 -1.79
CA MET A 179 9.55 11.79 -1.48
C MET A 179 8.88 13.15 -1.41
N ALA A 180 9.54 14.18 -0.92
CA ALA A 180 9.01 15.55 -0.91
C ALA A 180 8.66 16.05 -2.32
N GLY A 181 9.44 15.68 -3.33
CA GLY A 181 9.16 16.02 -4.73
C GLY A 181 7.84 15.49 -5.28
N PHE A 182 7.27 14.42 -4.70
CA PHE A 182 5.94 13.91 -5.10
C PHE A 182 4.77 14.68 -4.49
N TYR A 183 5.01 15.51 -3.48
CA TYR A 183 3.98 16.34 -2.84
C TYR A 183 3.86 17.74 -3.47
N MET A 184 4.88 18.19 -4.19
CA MET A 184 4.92 19.49 -4.89
C MET A 184 4.28 19.42 -6.28
#